data_5292befd0f766abf95b862be985d67a4
#
_entry.id   5292befd0f766abf95b862be985d67a4
#
_cell.length_a   1.000
_cell.length_b   1.000
_cell.length_c   1.000
_cell.angle_alpha   90.00
_cell.angle_beta   90.00
_cell.angle_gamma   90.00
#
_symmetry.space_group_name_H-M   'P 1'
#
loop_
_entity.id
_entity.type
_entity.pdbx_description
1 polymer ?
#
loop_
_entity_poly.entity_id
_entity_poly.type
_entity_poly.pdbx_seq_one_letter_code
_entity_poly.pdbx_strand_id
1 'polypeptide(L)'
;MMARMNAEASRPIDDPAPIRDFPKHGRPLVYVGGIYGKAVGWTHKYGLIEWLDSSGKYHMGWAHSSSIKRVQPEGWKGSSGL
;
A
#
# COMPACT_ATOMS: atom_id res chain seq x y z
N MET A 1 2.72 9.37 12.64
CA MET A 1 3.51 8.97 11.48
C MET A 1 3.24 9.88 10.30
N MET A 2 4.30 10.52 9.83
CA MET A 2 4.23 11.52 8.77
C MET A 2 3.77 10.95 7.42
N ALA A 3 4.22 9.73 7.06
CA ALA A 3 3.87 9.12 5.79
C ALA A 3 2.36 8.89 5.64
N ARG A 4 1.70 8.43 6.71
CA ARG A 4 0.25 8.21 6.70
C ARG A 4 -0.51 9.53 6.56
N MET A 5 -0.08 10.57 7.28
CA MET A 5 -0.71 11.88 7.19
C MET A 5 -0.54 12.48 5.79
N ASN A 6 0.66 12.35 5.20
CA ASN A 6 0.91 12.83 3.85
C ASN A 6 0.08 12.06 2.82
N ALA A 7 -0.07 10.75 2.98
CA ALA A 7 -0.90 9.96 2.08
C ALA A 7 -2.37 10.35 2.17
N GLU A 8 -2.88 10.61 3.38
CA GLU A 8 -4.26 11.06 3.56
C GLU A 8 -4.49 12.43 2.93
N ALA A 9 -3.52 13.34 3.04
CA ALA A 9 -3.60 14.67 2.44
C ALA A 9 -3.57 14.61 0.90
N SER A 10 -2.88 13.63 0.32
CA SER A 10 -2.78 13.47 -1.13
C SER A 10 -3.76 12.44 -1.70
N ARG A 11 -4.73 12.02 -0.91
CA ARG A 11 -5.71 11.03 -1.30
C ARG A 11 -6.48 11.47 -2.55
N PRO A 12 -6.80 10.53 -3.48
CA PRO A 12 -7.53 10.87 -4.70
C PRO A 12 -8.88 11.52 -4.42
N ILE A 13 -9.14 12.65 -5.05
CA ILE A 13 -10.36 13.44 -4.82
C ILE A 13 -11.61 12.83 -5.45
N ASP A 14 -11.47 11.92 -6.39
CA ASP A 14 -12.59 11.24 -7.02
C ASP A 14 -13.10 10.05 -6.21
N ASP A 15 -12.51 9.79 -5.05
CA ASP A 15 -12.94 8.72 -4.16
C ASP A 15 -13.06 9.26 -2.73
N PRO A 16 -14.25 9.82 -2.38
CA PRO A 16 -14.47 10.40 -1.06
C PRO A 16 -14.72 9.38 0.05
N ALA A 17 -14.71 8.09 -0.28
CA ALA A 17 -14.96 7.05 0.72
C ALA A 17 -13.94 7.10 1.85
N PRO A 18 -14.34 6.81 3.11
CA PRO A 18 -13.37 6.79 4.20
C PRO A 18 -12.32 5.69 4.01
N ILE A 19 -11.11 5.94 4.49
CA ILE A 19 -10.04 4.96 4.44
C ILE A 19 -10.34 3.87 5.47
N ARG A 20 -10.36 2.63 5.01
CA ARG A 20 -10.48 1.45 5.87
C ARG A 20 -9.11 0.82 6.00
N ASP A 21 -8.67 0.56 7.23
CA ASP A 21 -7.35 0.02 7.48
C ASP A 21 -7.38 -1.48 7.62
N PHE A 22 -6.35 -2.14 7.08
CA PHE A 22 -6.07 -3.53 7.41
C PHE A 22 -5.41 -3.59 8.80
N PRO A 23 -5.68 -4.66 9.59
CA PRO A 23 -4.97 -4.85 10.84
C PRO A 23 -3.45 -4.88 10.60
N LYS A 24 -2.69 -4.30 11.53
CA LYS A 24 -1.24 -4.16 11.38
C LYS A 24 -0.55 -5.49 11.06
N HIS A 25 -1.00 -6.59 11.66
CA HIS A 25 -0.43 -7.91 11.45
C HIS A 25 -1.13 -8.72 10.36
N GLY A 26 -2.12 -8.13 9.72
CA GLY A 26 -2.88 -8.78 8.66
C GLY A 26 -2.82 -8.04 7.33
N ARG A 27 -1.82 -7.19 7.12
CA ARG A 27 -1.68 -6.44 5.88
C ARG A 27 -1.36 -7.38 4.72
N PRO A 28 -2.20 -7.41 3.67
CA PRO A 28 -1.94 -8.27 2.52
C PRO A 28 -0.64 -7.92 1.82
N LEU A 29 0.07 -8.94 1.35
CA LEU A 29 1.24 -8.79 0.48
C LEU A 29 0.74 -8.52 -0.92
N VAL A 30 1.27 -7.48 -1.58
CA VAL A 30 0.79 -7.04 -2.89
C VAL A 30 1.92 -6.74 -3.86
N TYR A 31 1.58 -6.73 -5.14
CA TYR A 31 2.46 -6.34 -6.23
C TYR A 31 1.74 -5.28 -7.06
N VAL A 32 2.38 -4.15 -7.28
CA VAL A 32 1.82 -3.04 -8.04
C VAL A 32 2.92 -2.39 -8.88
N GLY A 33 2.79 -2.45 -10.21
CA GLY A 33 3.68 -1.71 -11.11
C GLY A 33 5.18 -1.96 -10.89
N GLY A 34 5.57 -3.19 -10.62
CA GLY A 34 6.97 -3.53 -10.35
C GLY A 34 7.39 -3.41 -8.90
N ILE A 35 6.47 -3.03 -8.01
CA ILE A 35 6.74 -2.83 -6.59
C ILE A 35 6.07 -3.93 -5.79
N TYR A 36 6.83 -4.57 -4.88
CA TYR A 36 6.29 -5.47 -3.87
C TYR A 36 6.14 -4.70 -2.57
N GLY A 37 4.91 -4.64 -2.05
CA GLY A 37 4.63 -3.91 -0.84
C GLY A 37 3.56 -4.60 -0.01
N LYS A 38 3.01 -3.87 0.97
CA LYS A 38 1.90 -4.33 1.80
C LYS A 38 0.77 -3.33 1.69
N ALA A 39 -0.47 -3.82 1.64
CA ALA A 39 -1.63 -2.96 1.66
C ALA A 39 -1.91 -2.51 3.09
N VAL A 40 -1.91 -1.21 3.31
CA VAL A 40 -2.16 -0.59 4.62
C VAL A 40 -3.65 -0.37 4.82
N GLY A 41 -4.34 0.03 3.76
CA GLY A 41 -5.76 0.33 3.81
C GLY A 41 -6.33 0.43 2.41
N TRP A 42 -7.63 0.77 2.35
CA TRP A 42 -8.31 0.91 1.07
C TRP A 42 -9.45 1.91 1.17
N THR A 43 -9.82 2.45 0.02
CA THR A 43 -11.07 3.17 -0.17
C THR A 43 -11.89 2.41 -1.20
N HIS A 44 -12.94 3.03 -1.72
CA HIS A 44 -13.80 2.36 -2.70
C HIS A 44 -13.05 1.96 -3.98
N LYS A 45 -12.16 2.83 -4.48
CA LYS A 45 -11.47 2.62 -5.77
C LYS A 45 -9.96 2.44 -5.65
N TYR A 46 -9.36 2.71 -4.50
CA TYR A 46 -7.91 2.78 -4.34
C TYR A 46 -7.44 1.96 -3.15
N GLY A 47 -6.18 1.53 -3.23
CA GLY A 47 -5.48 0.94 -2.11
C GLY A 47 -4.32 1.82 -1.69
N LEU A 48 -4.07 1.88 -0.38
CA LEU A 48 -2.92 2.56 0.18
C LEU A 48 -1.84 1.52 0.43
N ILE A 49 -0.69 1.68 -0.22
CA ILE A 49 0.37 0.68 -0.24
C ILE A 49 1.63 1.24 0.40
N GLU A 50 2.31 0.44 1.21
CA GLU A 50 3.62 0.77 1.75
C GLU A 50 4.68 -0.15 1.15
N TRP A 51 5.89 0.37 0.95
CA TRP A 51 7.02 -0.44 0.46
C TRP A 51 8.34 0.20 0.83
N LEU A 52 9.41 -0.59 0.75
CA LEU A 52 10.79 -0.10 0.83
C LEU A 52 11.40 -0.17 -0.56
N ASP A 53 12.11 0.89 -0.97
CA ASP A 53 12.82 0.88 -2.25
C ASP A 53 14.15 0.12 -2.13
N SER A 54 14.92 0.08 -3.23
CA SER A 54 16.19 -0.64 -3.26
C SER A 54 17.24 -0.10 -2.29
N SER A 55 17.09 1.15 -1.86
CA SER A 55 17.97 1.77 -0.86
C SER A 55 17.49 1.56 0.57
N GLY A 56 16.33 0.91 0.75
CA GLY A 56 15.73 0.70 2.05
C GLY A 56 14.86 1.86 2.54
N LYS A 57 14.61 2.84 1.69
CA LYS A 57 13.78 3.98 2.05
C LYS A 57 12.29 3.61 2.01
N TYR A 58 11.57 4.01 3.05
CA TYR A 58 10.13 3.75 3.18
C TYR A 58 9.32 4.71 2.31
N HIS A 59 8.32 4.15 1.66
CA HIS A 59 7.36 4.90 0.85
C HIS A 59 5.94 4.46 1.18
N MET A 60 4.99 5.36 0.97
CA MET A 60 3.57 5.06 1.07
C MET A 60 2.84 5.84 -0.01
N GLY A 61 1.96 5.18 -0.74
CA GLY A 61 1.24 5.85 -1.82
C GLY A 61 -0.03 5.12 -2.22
N TRP A 62 -0.83 5.80 -3.03
CA TRP A 62 -2.09 5.29 -3.52
C TRP A 62 -1.91 4.59 -4.86
N ALA A 63 -2.64 3.50 -5.06
CA ALA A 63 -2.74 2.81 -6.34
C ALA A 63 -4.20 2.47 -6.61
N HIS A 64 -4.60 2.51 -7.89
CA HIS A 64 -5.92 2.08 -8.27
C HIS A 64 -6.10 0.60 -7.95
N SER A 65 -7.24 0.23 -7.37
CA SER A 65 -7.48 -1.15 -6.92
C SER A 65 -7.30 -2.19 -8.03
N SER A 66 -7.63 -1.84 -9.27
CA SER A 66 -7.45 -2.74 -10.41
C SER A 66 -5.99 -3.03 -10.75
N SER A 67 -5.07 -2.19 -10.29
CA SER A 67 -3.62 -2.36 -10.50
C SER A 67 -2.94 -3.16 -9.40
N ILE A 68 -3.65 -3.45 -8.33
CA ILE A 68 -3.08 -4.13 -7.15
C ILE A 68 -3.36 -5.62 -7.25
N LYS A 69 -2.30 -6.42 -7.17
CA LYS A 69 -2.41 -7.88 -7.18
C LYS A 69 -1.95 -8.45 -5.84
N ARG A 70 -2.77 -9.29 -5.24
CA ARG A 70 -2.36 -10.02 -4.03
C ARG A 70 -1.35 -11.08 -4.39
N VAL A 71 -0.35 -11.26 -3.53
CA VAL A 71 0.77 -12.19 -3.77
C VAL A 71 0.88 -13.13 -2.57
N GLN A 72 1.12 -14.42 -2.85
CA GLN A 72 1.41 -15.37 -1.78
C GLN A 72 2.76 -15.07 -1.14
N PRO A 73 2.95 -15.37 0.16
CA PRO A 73 4.22 -15.07 0.84
C PRO A 73 5.46 -15.61 0.12
N GLU A 74 5.39 -16.81 -0.44
CA GLU A 74 6.51 -17.43 -1.13
C GLU A 74 6.85 -16.75 -2.45
N GLY A 75 5.93 -16.00 -3.04
CA GLY A 75 6.15 -15.24 -4.28
C GLY A 75 6.42 -13.76 -4.05
N TRP A 76 6.32 -13.31 -2.81
CA TRP A 76 6.50 -11.89 -2.50
C TRP A 76 7.98 -11.57 -2.32
N LYS A 77 8.48 -10.63 -3.13
CA LYS A 77 9.90 -10.28 -3.17
C LYS A 77 10.20 -8.92 -2.53
N GLY A 78 9.33 -8.45 -1.67
CA GLY A 78 9.54 -7.21 -0.94
C GLY A 78 10.54 -7.35 0.19
N SER A 79 10.84 -6.24 0.85
CA SER A 79 11.78 -6.23 1.95
C SER A 79 11.18 -6.82 3.22
N SER A 80 11.90 -7.72 3.86
CA SER A 80 11.50 -8.30 5.14
C SER A 80 11.47 -7.28 6.28
N GLY A 81 12.10 -6.11 6.08
CA GLY A 81 12.08 -5.03 7.05
C GLY A 81 10.81 -4.19 7.05
N LEU A 82 9.91 -4.47 6.10
CA LEU A 82 8.68 -3.69 5.99
C LEU A 82 7.65 -4.06 7.06
#